data_407675a06da162720402aa19b7f7a817
#
_entry.id   407675a06da162720402aa19b7f7a817
#
_cell.length_a   1.000
_cell.length_b   1.000
_cell.length_c   1.000
_cell.angle_alpha   90.00
_cell.angle_beta   90.00
_cell.angle_gamma   90.00
#
_symmetry.space_group_name_H-M   'P 1'
#
loop_
_entity.id
_entity.type
_entity.pdbx_description
1 polymer ?
#
loop_
_entity_poly.entity_id
_entity_poly.type
_entity_poly.pdbx_seq_one_letter_code
_entity_poly.pdbx_strand_id
1 'polypeptide(L)'
;MKSDPVPSNPLPPRDADKRGLHRTMTLGGVYATRNYTIKHLRDLKGKTVLTETMPFTTSEAIAAQEAGIDLMKVKFDPANPAGAIAIRNAAPHTFMTFCIGLTKIATAAEAVRAGYDAMEIGADGIMCQWGPEFIRACANAGIPVEAHAGLVPRLSTWTGGLRAVGKTVEESLSVFQQIQAFEEAGAWAVEVEVVPAELLKQISSRTRLVTSSIGAGSGGDIQFMFAEDILGNHAPPYPRHTKQYRNLFAMEQAIQAERVGGFRDYIADVKNGRFPGPEHVVKAPSGLIDQFLAAVDNSSNDSH
;
A
#
# COMPACT_ATOMS: atom_id res chain seq x y z
N MET A 1 -6.79 1.99 -39.04
CA MET A 1 -6.50 1.36 -37.74
C MET A 1 -5.03 1.58 -37.46
N LYS A 2 -4.69 2.45 -36.53
CA LYS A 2 -3.32 2.51 -35.99
C LYS A 2 -3.18 1.32 -35.04
N SER A 3 -2.21 0.44 -35.29
CA SER A 3 -1.88 -0.64 -34.39
C SER A 3 -1.53 -0.04 -33.03
N ASP A 4 -2.09 -0.60 -31.96
CA ASP A 4 -1.69 -0.24 -30.60
C ASP A 4 -0.16 -0.34 -30.48
N PRO A 5 0.49 0.61 -29.80
CA PRO A 5 1.93 0.57 -29.66
C PRO A 5 2.33 -0.71 -28.92
N VAL A 6 3.23 -1.47 -29.54
CA VAL A 6 3.86 -2.62 -28.87
C VAL A 6 4.44 -2.13 -27.55
N PRO A 7 4.17 -2.78 -26.40
CA PRO A 7 4.69 -2.36 -25.11
C PRO A 7 6.21 -2.15 -25.19
N SER A 8 6.68 -0.99 -24.75
CA SER A 8 8.11 -0.66 -24.73
C SER A 8 8.92 -1.48 -23.72
N ASN A 9 8.25 -2.35 -22.96
CA ASN A 9 8.85 -3.19 -21.94
C ASN A 9 9.22 -4.56 -22.54
N PRO A 10 10.49 -5.01 -22.47
CA PRO A 10 10.90 -6.28 -23.01
C PRO A 10 10.21 -7.45 -22.33
N LEU A 11 9.98 -8.53 -23.07
CA LEU A 11 9.49 -9.80 -22.52
C LEU A 11 10.35 -10.21 -21.31
N PRO A 12 9.75 -10.56 -20.16
CA PRO A 12 10.50 -11.08 -19.03
C PRO A 12 11.33 -12.31 -19.41
N PRO A 13 12.53 -12.45 -18.85
CA PRO A 13 13.41 -13.56 -19.16
C PRO A 13 12.78 -14.90 -18.78
N ARG A 14 13.06 -15.96 -19.56
CA ARG A 14 12.49 -17.31 -19.34
C ARG A 14 12.90 -17.96 -18.03
N ASP A 15 13.96 -17.48 -17.38
CA ASP A 15 14.43 -17.96 -16.08
C ASP A 15 13.62 -17.39 -14.88
N ALA A 16 12.66 -16.50 -15.13
CA ALA A 16 11.73 -16.02 -14.10
C ALA A 16 11.02 -17.21 -13.41
N ASP A 17 10.64 -18.23 -14.18
CA ASP A 17 9.97 -19.44 -13.66
C ASP A 17 10.86 -20.20 -12.66
N LYS A 18 12.19 -20.15 -12.78
CA LYS A 18 13.15 -20.78 -11.84
C LYS A 18 13.19 -20.07 -10.48
N ARG A 19 12.70 -18.84 -10.39
CA ARG A 19 12.61 -18.03 -9.17
C ARG A 19 11.22 -18.06 -8.57
N GLY A 20 10.32 -18.93 -9.05
CA GLY A 20 8.92 -18.98 -8.61
C GLY A 20 8.08 -17.78 -9.08
N LEU A 21 8.53 -17.08 -10.13
CA LEU A 21 7.82 -15.93 -10.70
C LEU A 21 7.12 -16.34 -12.00
N HIS A 22 5.91 -15.86 -12.18
CA HIS A 22 5.10 -16.13 -13.37
C HIS A 22 5.16 -14.95 -14.34
N ARG A 23 5.49 -15.23 -15.59
CA ARG A 23 5.46 -14.23 -16.67
C ARG A 23 4.01 -13.97 -17.06
N THR A 24 3.60 -12.72 -16.99
CA THR A 24 2.24 -12.29 -17.34
C THR A 24 2.28 -11.10 -18.30
N MET A 25 1.17 -10.87 -18.97
CA MET A 25 0.83 -9.56 -19.50
C MET A 25 -0.34 -9.05 -18.66
N THR A 26 -0.16 -7.87 -18.07
CA THR A 26 -1.25 -7.21 -17.30
C THR A 26 -2.39 -6.85 -18.24
N LEU A 27 -3.57 -6.60 -17.71
CA LEU A 27 -4.71 -6.13 -18.52
C LEU A 27 -4.40 -4.79 -19.20
N GLY A 28 -3.54 -3.95 -18.62
CA GLY A 28 -3.02 -2.72 -19.24
C GLY A 28 -1.96 -2.94 -20.32
N GLY A 29 -1.71 -4.19 -20.75
CA GLY A 29 -0.81 -4.51 -21.86
C GLY A 29 0.69 -4.48 -21.53
N VAL A 30 1.07 -4.43 -20.26
CA VAL A 30 2.48 -4.40 -19.83
C VAL A 30 2.96 -5.80 -19.47
N TYR A 31 4.13 -6.21 -19.99
CA TYR A 31 4.78 -7.44 -19.56
C TYR A 31 5.30 -7.30 -18.13
N ALA A 32 5.02 -8.31 -17.32
CA ALA A 32 5.40 -8.35 -15.91
C ALA A 32 5.77 -9.76 -15.46
N THR A 33 6.44 -9.83 -14.32
CA THR A 33 6.61 -11.07 -13.55
C THR A 33 5.92 -10.90 -12.20
N ARG A 34 5.16 -11.91 -11.79
CA ARG A 34 4.42 -11.93 -10.52
C ARG A 34 4.68 -13.21 -9.75
N ASN A 35 4.71 -13.11 -8.42
CA ASN A 35 4.76 -14.29 -7.55
C ASN A 35 3.49 -15.14 -7.67
N TYR A 36 2.33 -14.53 -7.88
CA TYR A 36 1.05 -15.21 -8.10
C TYR A 36 0.29 -14.62 -9.29
N THR A 37 -0.64 -15.42 -9.81
CA THR A 37 -1.76 -14.97 -10.63
C THR A 37 -3.06 -15.40 -9.95
N ILE A 38 -4.20 -14.87 -10.37
CA ILE A 38 -5.51 -15.26 -9.82
C ILE A 38 -5.74 -16.77 -9.91
N LYS A 39 -5.28 -17.41 -11.00
CA LYS A 39 -5.36 -18.86 -11.12
C LYS A 39 -4.60 -19.56 -9.99
N HIS A 40 -3.37 -19.15 -9.71
CA HIS A 40 -2.56 -19.73 -8.63
C HIS A 40 -3.23 -19.52 -7.26
N LEU A 41 -3.77 -18.33 -6.99
CA LEU A 41 -4.46 -18.03 -5.74
C LEU A 41 -5.71 -18.91 -5.56
N ARG A 42 -6.50 -19.10 -6.62
CA ARG A 42 -7.64 -20.03 -6.61
C ARG A 42 -7.22 -21.47 -6.41
N ASP A 43 -6.14 -21.92 -7.03
CA ASP A 43 -5.63 -23.29 -6.88
C ASP A 43 -5.09 -23.56 -5.46
N LEU A 44 -4.65 -22.53 -4.75
CA LEU A 44 -4.15 -22.62 -3.36
C LEU A 44 -5.25 -22.54 -2.32
N LYS A 45 -6.47 -22.16 -2.69
CA LYS A 45 -7.61 -22.08 -1.77
C LYS A 45 -7.78 -23.36 -0.96
N GLY A 46 -7.86 -23.19 0.37
CA GLY A 46 -8.01 -24.31 1.33
C GLY A 46 -6.78 -25.21 1.47
N LYS A 47 -5.66 -24.92 0.81
CA LYS A 47 -4.43 -25.72 0.88
C LYS A 47 -3.33 -25.08 1.72
N THR A 48 -3.26 -23.77 1.70
CA THR A 48 -2.30 -22.98 2.49
C THR A 48 -2.91 -21.63 2.83
N VAL A 49 -2.42 -21.02 3.90
CA VAL A 49 -2.78 -19.64 4.26
C VAL A 49 -1.71 -18.71 3.74
N LEU A 50 -2.12 -17.72 2.96
CA LEU A 50 -1.26 -16.69 2.42
C LEU A 50 -1.26 -15.45 3.30
N THR A 51 -0.21 -14.64 3.18
CA THR A 51 -0.03 -13.39 3.90
C THR A 51 -0.32 -12.20 3.00
N GLU A 52 -1.03 -11.20 3.52
CA GLU A 52 -1.32 -9.96 2.81
C GLU A 52 -1.07 -8.75 3.70
N THR A 53 -0.54 -7.68 3.11
CA THR A 53 -0.37 -6.41 3.80
C THR A 53 -0.72 -5.23 2.92
N MET A 54 -0.94 -4.07 3.53
CA MET A 54 -1.12 -2.79 2.82
C MET A 54 -0.01 -1.83 3.23
N PRO A 55 1.04 -1.67 2.41
CA PRO A 55 2.07 -0.66 2.63
C PRO A 55 1.55 0.74 2.28
N PHE A 56 1.99 1.74 3.03
CA PHE A 56 1.71 3.15 2.76
C PHE A 56 2.90 3.91 2.18
N THR A 57 4.09 3.30 2.25
CA THR A 57 5.34 3.86 1.73
C THR A 57 6.06 2.89 0.80
N THR A 58 6.91 3.42 -0.07
CA THR A 58 7.76 2.59 -0.94
C THR A 58 8.73 1.73 -0.14
N SER A 59 9.24 2.23 0.98
CA SER A 59 10.13 1.47 1.88
C SER A 59 9.43 0.26 2.48
N GLU A 60 8.17 0.42 2.89
CA GLU A 60 7.36 -0.71 3.38
C GLU A 60 7.08 -1.74 2.28
N ALA A 61 6.79 -1.27 1.06
CA ALA A 61 6.54 -2.17 -0.07
C ALA A 61 7.79 -2.98 -0.46
N ILE A 62 8.97 -2.33 -0.50
CA ILE A 62 10.25 -3.01 -0.72
C ILE A 62 10.47 -4.08 0.37
N ALA A 63 10.38 -3.68 1.63
CA ALA A 63 10.62 -4.57 2.76
C ALA A 63 9.64 -5.75 2.79
N ALA A 64 8.37 -5.52 2.48
CA ALA A 64 7.36 -6.56 2.42
C ALA A 64 7.63 -7.56 1.27
N GLN A 65 8.02 -7.08 0.08
CA GLN A 65 8.42 -7.95 -1.03
C GLN A 65 9.70 -8.74 -0.71
N GLU A 66 10.71 -8.11 -0.13
CA GLU A 66 11.96 -8.77 0.28
C GLU A 66 11.73 -9.81 1.38
N ALA A 67 10.81 -9.55 2.29
CA ALA A 67 10.40 -10.49 3.34
C ALA A 67 9.56 -11.66 2.81
N GLY A 68 9.06 -11.60 1.57
CA GLY A 68 8.26 -12.66 0.96
C GLY A 68 6.77 -12.60 1.29
N ILE A 69 6.22 -11.41 1.58
CA ILE A 69 4.76 -11.22 1.67
C ILE A 69 4.11 -11.67 0.35
N ASP A 70 3.06 -12.47 0.45
CA ASP A 70 2.41 -13.09 -0.71
C ASP A 70 1.62 -12.08 -1.55
N LEU A 71 0.84 -11.21 -0.91
CA LEU A 71 -0.01 -10.22 -1.58
C LEU A 71 0.10 -8.84 -0.93
N MET A 72 -0.21 -7.81 -1.71
CA MET A 72 -0.33 -6.45 -1.19
C MET A 72 -1.63 -5.79 -1.65
N LYS A 73 -2.23 -5.02 -0.76
CA LYS A 73 -3.25 -4.02 -1.11
C LYS A 73 -2.58 -2.67 -1.31
N VAL A 74 -3.09 -1.89 -2.24
CA VAL A 74 -2.54 -0.57 -2.55
C VAL A 74 -3.67 0.44 -2.59
N LYS A 75 -3.57 1.51 -1.80
CA LYS A 75 -4.54 2.61 -1.88
C LYS A 75 -4.44 3.28 -3.25
N PHE A 76 -5.56 3.36 -3.95
CA PHE A 76 -5.61 3.94 -5.28
C PHE A 76 -6.65 5.05 -5.37
N ASP A 77 -6.22 6.19 -5.85
CA ASP A 77 -7.06 7.31 -6.25
C ASP A 77 -6.85 7.57 -7.74
N PRO A 78 -7.86 7.33 -8.61
CA PRO A 78 -7.73 7.59 -10.04
C PRO A 78 -7.34 9.03 -10.39
N ALA A 79 -7.74 10.00 -9.54
CA ALA A 79 -7.38 11.41 -9.73
C ALA A 79 -5.93 11.73 -9.31
N ASN A 80 -5.30 10.88 -8.50
CA ASN A 80 -3.91 11.05 -8.05
C ASN A 80 -3.21 9.68 -7.92
N PRO A 81 -2.81 9.05 -9.02
CA PRO A 81 -2.26 7.70 -9.04
C PRO A 81 -0.80 7.61 -8.57
N ALA A 82 -0.10 8.73 -8.35
CA ALA A 82 1.36 8.75 -8.13
C ALA A 82 1.82 7.84 -6.98
N GLY A 83 1.07 7.80 -5.87
CA GLY A 83 1.41 6.93 -4.73
C GLY A 83 1.29 5.44 -5.07
N ALA A 84 0.25 5.05 -5.79
CA ALA A 84 0.05 3.67 -6.23
C ALA A 84 1.13 3.23 -7.24
N ILE A 85 1.48 4.10 -8.19
CA ILE A 85 2.58 3.88 -9.14
C ILE A 85 3.91 3.68 -8.40
N ALA A 86 4.20 4.52 -7.40
CA ALA A 86 5.42 4.42 -6.62
C ALA A 86 5.51 3.08 -5.86
N ILE A 87 4.43 2.64 -5.21
CA ILE A 87 4.37 1.34 -4.52
C ILE A 87 4.49 0.17 -5.50
N ARG A 88 3.78 0.23 -6.65
CA ARG A 88 3.89 -0.82 -7.68
C ARG A 88 5.32 -0.97 -8.21
N ASN A 89 6.01 0.16 -8.45
CA ASN A 89 7.38 0.16 -8.91
C ASN A 89 8.36 -0.34 -7.83
N ALA A 90 8.08 -0.05 -6.57
CA ALA A 90 8.89 -0.49 -5.43
C ALA A 90 8.82 -2.01 -5.19
N ALA A 91 7.67 -2.64 -5.48
CA ALA A 91 7.47 -4.07 -5.31
C ALA A 91 6.91 -4.71 -6.61
N PRO A 92 7.72 -4.79 -7.70
CA PRO A 92 7.26 -5.13 -9.04
C PRO A 92 6.79 -6.59 -9.19
N HIS A 93 7.14 -7.46 -8.26
CA HIS A 93 6.87 -8.90 -8.38
C HIS A 93 5.70 -9.39 -7.51
N THR A 94 5.29 -8.63 -6.51
CA THR A 94 4.20 -9.02 -5.62
C THR A 94 2.84 -8.80 -6.30
N PHE A 95 1.92 -9.76 -6.15
CA PHE A 95 0.52 -9.59 -6.56
C PHE A 95 -0.13 -8.43 -5.80
N MET A 96 -0.76 -7.50 -6.52
CA MET A 96 -1.33 -6.30 -5.91
C MET A 96 -2.79 -6.07 -6.29
N THR A 97 -3.64 -5.93 -5.26
CA THR A 97 -5.03 -5.47 -5.38
C THR A 97 -5.10 -3.98 -5.08
N PHE A 98 -5.61 -3.17 -6.03
CA PHE A 98 -5.73 -1.73 -5.85
C PHE A 98 -7.08 -1.36 -5.26
N CYS A 99 -7.06 -0.71 -4.09
CA CYS A 99 -8.24 -0.35 -3.32
C CYS A 99 -8.73 1.05 -3.71
N ILE A 100 -9.87 1.11 -4.39
CA ILE A 100 -10.51 2.36 -4.81
C ILE A 100 -11.42 2.87 -3.69
N GLY A 101 -11.32 4.15 -3.34
CA GLY A 101 -12.14 4.73 -2.27
C GLY A 101 -13.64 4.70 -2.58
N LEU A 102 -14.48 4.30 -1.62
CA LEU A 102 -15.92 4.10 -1.79
C LEU A 102 -16.64 5.31 -2.43
N THR A 103 -16.25 6.53 -2.04
CA THR A 103 -16.90 7.77 -2.51
C THR A 103 -16.32 8.30 -3.83
N LYS A 104 -15.38 7.59 -4.43
CA LYS A 104 -14.76 7.99 -5.70
C LYS A 104 -15.56 7.53 -6.93
N ILE A 105 -16.52 6.65 -6.71
CA ILE A 105 -17.28 5.97 -7.75
C ILE A 105 -18.77 6.08 -7.42
N ALA A 106 -19.57 6.57 -8.35
CA ALA A 106 -21.02 6.72 -8.20
C ALA A 106 -21.80 5.77 -9.12
N THR A 107 -21.19 5.28 -10.20
CA THR A 107 -21.83 4.43 -11.20
C THR A 107 -20.97 3.22 -11.56
N ALA A 108 -21.59 2.16 -12.06
CA ALA A 108 -20.88 0.98 -12.55
C ALA A 108 -19.92 1.29 -13.71
N ALA A 109 -20.25 2.25 -14.57
CA ALA A 109 -19.38 2.69 -15.66
C ALA A 109 -18.13 3.38 -15.14
N GLU A 110 -18.25 4.21 -14.11
CA GLU A 110 -17.08 4.81 -13.42
C GLU A 110 -16.21 3.75 -12.74
N ALA A 111 -16.83 2.72 -12.16
CA ALA A 111 -16.08 1.60 -11.58
C ALA A 111 -15.22 0.89 -12.62
N VAL A 112 -15.77 0.62 -13.80
CA VAL A 112 -15.04 0.04 -14.93
C VAL A 112 -13.91 0.98 -15.38
N ARG A 113 -14.17 2.30 -15.50
CA ARG A 113 -13.14 3.26 -15.90
C ARG A 113 -11.97 3.28 -14.88
N ALA A 114 -12.29 3.45 -13.60
CA ALA A 114 -11.29 3.45 -12.54
C ALA A 114 -10.54 2.11 -12.44
N GLY A 115 -11.22 1.00 -12.72
CA GLY A 115 -10.61 -0.31 -12.82
C GLY A 115 -9.59 -0.40 -13.95
N TYR A 116 -9.90 0.11 -15.15
CA TYR A 116 -8.93 0.18 -16.24
C TYR A 116 -7.76 1.09 -15.92
N ASP A 117 -8.00 2.27 -15.30
CA ASP A 117 -6.93 3.17 -14.86
C ASP A 117 -5.97 2.46 -13.88
N ALA A 118 -6.51 1.63 -12.97
CA ALA A 118 -5.69 0.79 -12.09
C ALA A 118 -4.89 -0.27 -12.86
N MET A 119 -5.52 -0.96 -13.83
CA MET A 119 -4.85 -1.98 -14.64
C MET A 119 -3.73 -1.41 -15.51
N GLU A 120 -3.91 -0.21 -16.06
CA GLU A 120 -2.89 0.49 -16.87
C GLU A 120 -1.61 0.77 -16.09
N ILE A 121 -1.71 1.04 -14.79
CA ILE A 121 -0.55 1.28 -13.91
C ILE A 121 -0.07 0.00 -13.21
N GLY A 122 -0.55 -1.18 -13.62
CA GLY A 122 -0.02 -2.48 -13.23
C GLY A 122 -0.67 -3.14 -12.02
N ALA A 123 -1.90 -2.80 -11.66
CA ALA A 123 -2.68 -3.59 -10.73
C ALA A 123 -2.92 -5.01 -11.27
N ASP A 124 -3.00 -5.99 -10.38
CA ASP A 124 -3.34 -7.37 -10.71
C ASP A 124 -4.83 -7.67 -10.41
N GLY A 125 -5.49 -6.80 -9.66
CA GLY A 125 -6.91 -6.76 -9.35
C GLY A 125 -7.29 -5.43 -8.71
N ILE A 126 -8.61 -5.20 -8.55
CA ILE A 126 -9.14 -4.08 -7.79
C ILE A 126 -9.97 -4.57 -6.61
N MET A 127 -10.01 -3.79 -5.54
CA MET A 127 -10.97 -4.00 -4.45
C MET A 127 -12.18 -3.11 -4.66
N CYS A 128 -13.35 -3.73 -4.61
CA CYS A 128 -14.66 -3.10 -4.80
C CYS A 128 -15.49 -3.23 -3.53
N GLN A 129 -15.75 -2.12 -2.85
CA GLN A 129 -16.60 -2.06 -1.66
C GLN A 129 -18.09 -1.78 -2.01
N TRP A 130 -18.43 -1.81 -3.29
CA TRP A 130 -19.78 -1.51 -3.81
C TRP A 130 -20.60 -2.79 -3.99
N GLY A 131 -21.86 -2.63 -4.39
CA GLY A 131 -22.77 -3.74 -4.59
C GLY A 131 -22.42 -4.65 -5.76
N PRO A 132 -23.13 -5.80 -5.88
CA PRO A 132 -22.86 -6.81 -6.91
C PRO A 132 -22.93 -6.29 -8.36
N GLU A 133 -23.72 -5.26 -8.61
CA GLU A 133 -23.83 -4.66 -9.95
C GLU A 133 -22.52 -4.02 -10.44
N PHE A 134 -21.76 -3.38 -9.54
CA PHE A 134 -20.45 -2.81 -9.85
C PHE A 134 -19.42 -3.91 -10.10
N ILE A 135 -19.44 -4.94 -9.27
CA ILE A 135 -18.57 -6.12 -9.41
C ILE A 135 -18.82 -6.78 -10.76
N ARG A 136 -20.09 -6.99 -11.12
CA ARG A 136 -20.49 -7.61 -12.39
C ARG A 136 -20.03 -6.80 -13.59
N ALA A 137 -20.16 -5.47 -13.53
CA ALA A 137 -19.71 -4.58 -14.60
C ALA A 137 -18.18 -4.69 -14.82
N CYS A 138 -17.40 -4.63 -13.74
CA CYS A 138 -15.96 -4.79 -13.80
C CYS A 138 -15.54 -6.19 -14.28
N ALA A 139 -16.16 -7.25 -13.75
CA ALA A 139 -15.89 -8.63 -14.14
C ALA A 139 -16.21 -8.88 -15.63
N ASN A 140 -17.32 -8.35 -16.15
CA ASN A 140 -17.68 -8.42 -17.56
C ASN A 140 -16.69 -7.66 -18.46
N ALA A 141 -16.03 -6.62 -17.92
CA ALA A 141 -14.98 -5.87 -18.59
C ALA A 141 -13.59 -6.55 -18.48
N GLY A 142 -13.51 -7.76 -17.89
CA GLY A 142 -12.27 -8.50 -17.70
C GLY A 142 -11.40 -8.04 -16.53
N ILE A 143 -11.90 -7.12 -15.69
CA ILE A 143 -11.18 -6.60 -14.54
C ILE A 143 -11.36 -7.56 -13.37
N PRO A 144 -10.29 -8.09 -12.77
CA PRO A 144 -10.38 -8.93 -11.60
C PRO A 144 -10.81 -8.13 -10.35
N VAL A 145 -11.87 -8.58 -9.68
CA VAL A 145 -12.45 -7.86 -8.53
C VAL A 145 -12.37 -8.71 -7.27
N GLU A 146 -11.84 -8.12 -6.21
CA GLU A 146 -11.98 -8.55 -4.83
C GLU A 146 -13.13 -7.75 -4.19
N ALA A 147 -14.09 -8.44 -3.59
CA ALA A 147 -15.23 -7.84 -2.89
C ALA A 147 -14.89 -7.59 -1.40
N HIS A 148 -15.82 -6.96 -0.66
CA HIS A 148 -15.67 -6.72 0.78
C HIS A 148 -16.97 -7.03 1.51
N ALA A 149 -16.91 -7.87 2.53
CA ALA A 149 -18.04 -8.29 3.35
C ALA A 149 -17.74 -8.23 4.86
N GLY A 150 -18.79 -8.36 5.67
CA GLY A 150 -18.68 -8.24 7.13
C GLY A 150 -18.77 -6.76 7.55
N LEU A 151 -17.85 -6.32 8.40
CA LEU A 151 -17.74 -4.89 8.73
C LEU A 151 -17.05 -4.17 7.58
N VAL A 152 -17.78 -3.37 6.83
CA VAL A 152 -17.22 -2.39 5.90
C VAL A 152 -17.17 -1.06 6.65
N PRO A 153 -16.00 -0.55 7.11
CA PRO A 153 -15.92 0.56 8.06
C PRO A 153 -16.66 1.83 7.59
N ARG A 154 -16.62 2.14 6.30
CA ARG A 154 -17.31 3.29 5.72
C ARG A 154 -18.83 3.16 5.68
N LEU A 155 -19.34 1.94 5.84
CA LEU A 155 -20.77 1.63 5.95
C LEU A 155 -21.22 1.35 7.38
N SER A 156 -20.36 1.63 8.37
CA SER A 156 -20.62 1.31 9.79
C SER A 156 -21.89 1.95 10.37
N THR A 157 -22.37 3.05 9.80
CA THR A 157 -23.67 3.63 10.18
C THR A 157 -24.84 2.67 9.98
N TRP A 158 -24.76 1.78 8.98
CA TRP A 158 -25.77 0.75 8.73
C TRP A 158 -25.67 -0.43 9.69
N THR A 159 -24.50 -0.68 10.29
CA THR A 159 -24.28 -1.75 11.25
C THR A 159 -24.42 -1.31 12.70
N GLY A 160 -24.73 -0.03 12.93
CA GLY A 160 -24.83 0.54 14.27
C GLY A 160 -23.47 0.87 14.90
N GLY A 161 -22.45 1.15 14.08
CA GLY A 161 -21.10 1.54 14.49
C GLY A 161 -20.04 0.51 14.09
N LEU A 162 -18.79 0.79 14.51
CA LEU A 162 -17.63 -0.09 14.28
C LEU A 162 -17.69 -1.27 15.25
N ARG A 163 -18.34 -2.34 14.86
CA ARG A 163 -18.52 -3.55 15.64
C ARG A 163 -18.39 -4.82 14.80
N ALA A 164 -18.17 -5.94 15.46
CA ALA A 164 -18.22 -7.23 14.78
C ALA A 164 -19.64 -7.50 14.24
N VAL A 165 -19.71 -7.98 13.00
CA VAL A 165 -20.93 -8.36 12.27
C VAL A 165 -21.01 -9.90 12.21
N GLY A 166 -22.23 -10.43 12.10
CA GLY A 166 -22.43 -11.89 12.04
C GLY A 166 -22.49 -12.58 13.40
N LYS A 167 -22.95 -11.87 14.45
CA LYS A 167 -23.11 -12.42 15.80
C LYS A 167 -24.49 -13.03 16.06
N THR A 168 -25.44 -12.83 15.17
CA THR A 168 -26.75 -13.53 15.19
C THR A 168 -26.88 -14.38 13.95
N VAL A 169 -27.87 -15.28 13.95
CA VAL A 169 -28.16 -16.12 12.77
C VAL A 169 -28.50 -15.27 11.56
N GLU A 170 -29.32 -14.24 11.76
CA GLU A 170 -29.75 -13.30 10.71
C GLU A 170 -28.57 -12.56 10.11
N GLU A 171 -27.68 -12.01 10.96
CA GLU A 171 -26.47 -11.33 10.49
C GLU A 171 -25.52 -12.29 9.76
N SER A 172 -25.35 -13.51 10.29
CA SER A 172 -24.51 -14.55 9.67
C SER A 172 -25.01 -14.95 8.29
N LEU A 173 -26.31 -15.14 8.15
CA LEU A 173 -26.97 -15.44 6.87
C LEU A 173 -26.83 -14.25 5.90
N SER A 174 -27.00 -13.03 6.37
CA SER A 174 -26.84 -11.81 5.56
C SER A 174 -25.41 -11.70 5.00
N VAL A 175 -24.37 -11.91 5.83
CA VAL A 175 -22.97 -11.92 5.38
C VAL A 175 -22.74 -13.02 4.33
N PHE A 176 -23.26 -14.22 4.57
CA PHE A 176 -23.09 -15.33 3.63
C PHE A 176 -23.78 -15.07 2.29
N GLN A 177 -25.04 -14.59 2.32
CA GLN A 177 -25.80 -14.23 1.11
C GLN A 177 -25.11 -13.12 0.31
N GLN A 178 -24.56 -12.13 0.99
CA GLN A 178 -23.76 -11.07 0.35
C GLN A 178 -22.56 -11.65 -0.40
N ILE A 179 -21.82 -12.58 0.24
CA ILE A 179 -20.66 -13.24 -0.37
C ILE A 179 -21.09 -14.09 -1.57
N GLN A 180 -22.21 -14.79 -1.49
CA GLN A 180 -22.77 -15.52 -2.64
C GLN A 180 -23.11 -14.57 -3.81
N ALA A 181 -23.73 -13.44 -3.53
CA ALA A 181 -24.05 -12.43 -4.56
C ALA A 181 -22.78 -11.87 -5.23
N PHE A 182 -21.69 -11.69 -4.47
CA PHE A 182 -20.40 -11.28 -5.03
C PHE A 182 -19.77 -12.38 -5.90
N GLU A 183 -19.88 -13.64 -5.48
CA GLU A 183 -19.44 -14.79 -6.29
C GLU A 183 -20.19 -14.87 -7.62
N GLU A 184 -21.51 -14.74 -7.59
CA GLU A 184 -22.38 -14.73 -8.77
C GLU A 184 -22.14 -13.51 -9.67
N ALA A 185 -21.68 -12.39 -9.09
CA ALA A 185 -21.30 -11.20 -9.83
C ALA A 185 -19.94 -11.33 -10.52
N GLY A 186 -19.14 -12.38 -10.22
CA GLY A 186 -17.88 -12.66 -10.88
C GLY A 186 -16.63 -12.21 -10.12
N ALA A 187 -16.73 -11.89 -8.83
CA ALA A 187 -15.56 -11.66 -8.00
C ALA A 187 -14.62 -12.89 -8.01
N TRP A 188 -13.32 -12.66 -7.81
CA TRP A 188 -12.35 -13.75 -7.63
C TRP A 188 -12.05 -14.00 -6.14
N ALA A 189 -12.20 -12.96 -5.31
CA ALA A 189 -11.92 -12.98 -3.89
C ALA A 189 -12.88 -12.10 -3.11
N VAL A 190 -12.90 -12.26 -1.80
CA VAL A 190 -13.63 -11.39 -0.87
C VAL A 190 -12.82 -11.17 0.40
N GLU A 191 -12.62 -9.90 0.77
CA GLU A 191 -12.19 -9.53 2.11
C GLU A 191 -13.37 -9.69 3.07
N VAL A 192 -13.11 -10.39 4.19
CA VAL A 192 -14.10 -10.58 5.25
C VAL A 192 -13.57 -9.94 6.52
N GLU A 193 -14.19 -8.83 6.92
CA GLU A 193 -13.73 -8.01 8.02
C GLU A 193 -14.58 -8.18 9.26
N VAL A 194 -13.92 -8.46 10.40
CA VAL A 194 -14.45 -8.43 11.76
C VAL A 194 -15.77 -9.21 11.88
N VAL A 195 -15.75 -10.49 11.46
CA VAL A 195 -16.81 -11.47 11.75
C VAL A 195 -16.28 -12.53 12.73
N PRO A 196 -17.14 -13.32 13.41
CA PRO A 196 -16.70 -14.45 14.22
C PRO A 196 -15.82 -15.42 13.44
N ALA A 197 -14.74 -15.90 14.05
CA ALA A 197 -13.76 -16.76 13.37
C ALA A 197 -14.37 -18.09 12.86
N GLU A 198 -15.26 -18.67 13.64
CA GLU A 198 -15.98 -19.89 13.28
C GLU A 198 -16.91 -19.65 12.08
N LEU A 199 -17.52 -18.47 11.99
CA LEU A 199 -18.36 -18.09 10.85
C LEU A 199 -17.51 -17.96 9.58
N LEU A 200 -16.38 -17.26 9.64
CA LEU A 200 -15.47 -17.16 8.48
C LEU A 200 -15.05 -18.55 7.98
N LYS A 201 -14.66 -19.45 8.89
CA LYS A 201 -14.27 -20.82 8.52
C LYS A 201 -15.37 -21.55 7.77
N GLN A 202 -16.63 -21.41 8.23
CA GLN A 202 -17.78 -22.01 7.56
C GLN A 202 -18.09 -21.37 6.22
N ILE A 203 -17.96 -20.06 6.10
CA ILE A 203 -18.13 -19.32 4.84
C ILE A 203 -17.05 -19.73 3.84
N SER A 204 -15.78 -19.70 4.25
CA SER A 204 -14.64 -20.01 3.37
C SER A 204 -14.75 -21.39 2.72
N SER A 205 -15.26 -22.38 3.48
CA SER A 205 -15.49 -23.75 2.95
C SER A 205 -16.69 -23.88 2.00
N ARG A 206 -17.54 -22.86 1.89
CA ARG A 206 -18.81 -22.89 1.10
C ARG A 206 -18.84 -21.90 -0.05
N THR A 207 -17.80 -21.13 -0.27
CA THR A 207 -17.64 -20.23 -1.41
C THR A 207 -16.45 -20.63 -2.26
N ARG A 208 -16.49 -20.34 -3.55
CA ARG A 208 -15.34 -20.48 -4.46
C ARG A 208 -14.41 -19.27 -4.42
N LEU A 209 -14.85 -18.16 -3.81
CA LEU A 209 -14.01 -16.98 -3.64
C LEU A 209 -12.83 -17.28 -2.72
N VAL A 210 -11.65 -16.76 -3.06
CA VAL A 210 -10.52 -16.72 -2.12
C VAL A 210 -10.91 -15.72 -1.02
N THR A 211 -10.82 -16.15 0.24
CA THR A 211 -11.26 -15.35 1.39
C THR A 211 -10.05 -14.71 2.08
N SER A 212 -10.00 -13.36 2.08
CA SER A 212 -9.01 -12.58 2.83
C SER A 212 -9.60 -12.15 4.17
N SER A 213 -8.91 -12.49 5.27
CA SER A 213 -9.37 -12.27 6.64
C SER A 213 -8.69 -11.07 7.27
N ILE A 214 -9.47 -10.09 7.72
CA ILE A 214 -9.00 -9.04 8.62
C ILE A 214 -9.88 -9.00 9.88
N GLY A 215 -9.29 -9.29 11.04
CA GLY A 215 -10.04 -9.34 12.29
C GLY A 215 -11.11 -10.42 12.38
N ALA A 216 -11.11 -11.39 11.46
CA ALA A 216 -12.09 -12.47 11.38
C ALA A 216 -11.47 -13.87 11.69
N GLY A 217 -10.26 -13.90 12.29
CA GLY A 217 -9.57 -15.13 12.65
C GLY A 217 -8.85 -15.80 11.49
N SER A 218 -8.38 -17.04 11.70
CA SER A 218 -7.52 -17.79 10.76
C SER A 218 -8.28 -18.72 9.81
N GLY A 219 -9.60 -18.55 9.69
CA GLY A 219 -10.44 -19.42 8.88
C GLY A 219 -10.48 -19.11 7.39
N GLY A 220 -9.82 -18.03 6.94
CA GLY A 220 -9.71 -17.62 5.55
C GLY A 220 -8.49 -18.20 4.84
N ASP A 221 -8.40 -17.95 3.54
CA ASP A 221 -7.29 -18.38 2.69
C ASP A 221 -6.10 -17.41 2.75
N ILE A 222 -6.36 -16.15 3.09
CA ILE A 222 -5.39 -15.06 3.23
C ILE A 222 -5.56 -14.44 4.62
N GLN A 223 -4.44 -14.11 5.28
CA GLN A 223 -4.43 -13.33 6.49
C GLN A 223 -3.90 -11.92 6.18
N PHE A 224 -4.79 -10.95 6.29
CA PHE A 224 -4.49 -9.54 6.00
C PHE A 224 -4.27 -8.73 7.29
N MET A 225 -3.26 -7.87 7.27
CA MET A 225 -3.02 -6.84 8.29
C MET A 225 -2.27 -5.66 7.67
N PHE A 226 -2.60 -4.44 8.08
CA PHE A 226 -1.91 -3.24 7.61
C PHE A 226 -0.42 -3.23 7.99
N ALA A 227 0.44 -2.71 7.12
CA ALA A 227 1.88 -2.63 7.38
C ALA A 227 2.18 -1.78 8.61
N GLU A 228 1.45 -0.69 8.82
CA GLU A 228 1.61 0.19 9.99
C GLU A 228 1.36 -0.53 11.31
N ASP A 229 0.40 -1.47 11.36
CA ASP A 229 0.13 -2.29 12.54
C ASP A 229 1.21 -3.35 12.74
N ILE A 230 1.65 -4.02 11.67
CA ILE A 230 2.73 -5.03 11.71
C ILE A 230 4.02 -4.40 12.24
N LEU A 231 4.36 -3.23 11.73
CA LEU A 231 5.63 -2.55 12.00
C LEU A 231 5.57 -1.65 13.24
N GLY A 232 4.37 -1.33 13.73
CA GLY A 232 4.18 -0.39 14.83
C GLY A 232 4.63 1.02 14.46
N ASN A 233 4.16 1.54 13.33
CA ASN A 233 4.55 2.84 12.78
C ASN A 233 3.82 4.03 13.38
N HIS A 234 2.79 3.79 14.20
CA HIS A 234 1.97 4.86 14.79
C HIS A 234 1.85 4.73 16.31
N ALA A 235 1.40 5.82 16.95
CA ALA A 235 1.09 5.80 18.37
C ALA A 235 -0.14 4.91 18.68
N PRO A 236 -0.19 4.25 19.83
CA PRO A 236 -1.39 3.53 20.26
C PRO A 236 -2.62 4.48 20.38
N PRO A 237 -3.88 3.97 20.32
CA PRO A 237 -4.21 2.56 20.43
C PRO A 237 -4.11 1.80 19.10
N TYR A 238 -3.81 0.50 19.20
CA TYR A 238 -3.85 -0.43 18.05
C TYR A 238 -5.19 -1.15 18.02
N PRO A 239 -5.71 -1.50 16.81
CA PRO A 239 -6.91 -2.31 16.70
C PRO A 239 -6.74 -3.67 17.40
N ARG A 240 -7.79 -4.15 18.05
CA ARG A 240 -7.76 -5.42 18.84
C ARG A 240 -7.26 -6.63 18.04
N HIS A 241 -7.49 -6.64 16.74
CA HIS A 241 -7.15 -7.77 15.86
C HIS A 241 -5.73 -7.67 15.29
N THR A 242 -4.96 -6.65 15.63
CA THR A 242 -3.60 -6.47 15.14
C THR A 242 -2.56 -6.99 16.13
N LYS A 243 -1.39 -7.28 15.61
CA LYS A 243 -0.22 -7.68 16.39
C LYS A 243 1.00 -6.96 15.87
N GLN A 244 1.64 -6.20 16.76
CA GLN A 244 2.93 -5.58 16.47
C GLN A 244 4.05 -6.60 16.50
N TYR A 245 4.89 -6.59 15.49
CA TYR A 245 6.13 -7.36 15.40
C TYR A 245 7.37 -6.48 15.60
N ARG A 246 7.21 -5.15 15.43
CA ARG A 246 8.23 -4.13 15.65
C ARG A 246 7.58 -2.91 16.31
N ASN A 247 8.41 -1.92 16.70
CA ASN A 247 7.95 -0.64 17.22
C ASN A 247 8.76 0.47 16.54
N LEU A 248 8.48 0.68 15.26
CA LEU A 248 9.19 1.70 14.47
C LEU A 248 8.81 3.12 14.93
N PHE A 249 7.61 3.30 15.47
CA PHE A 249 7.21 4.59 16.05
C PHE A 249 8.18 5.04 17.15
N ALA A 250 8.51 4.17 18.10
CA ALA A 250 9.45 4.54 19.17
C ALA A 250 10.87 4.81 18.62
N MET A 251 11.30 4.07 17.61
CA MET A 251 12.59 4.31 16.94
C MET A 251 12.63 5.67 16.25
N GLU A 252 11.58 6.05 15.53
CA GLU A 252 11.49 7.35 14.86
C GLU A 252 11.43 8.51 15.89
N GLN A 253 10.73 8.33 17.02
CA GLN A 253 10.75 9.30 18.12
C GLN A 253 12.15 9.48 18.70
N ALA A 254 12.93 8.40 18.86
CA ALA A 254 14.32 8.49 19.32
C ALA A 254 15.21 9.22 18.30
N ILE A 255 15.08 8.89 17.01
CA ILE A 255 15.79 9.58 15.93
C ILE A 255 15.44 11.07 15.90
N GLN A 256 14.17 11.42 16.09
CA GLN A 256 13.76 12.82 16.13
C GLN A 256 14.33 13.56 17.35
N ALA A 257 14.44 12.90 18.49
CA ALA A 257 15.08 13.48 19.66
C ALA A 257 16.56 13.77 19.41
N GLU A 258 17.29 12.85 18.75
CA GLU A 258 18.67 13.04 18.35
C GLU A 258 18.84 14.19 17.33
N ARG A 259 17.95 14.30 16.35
CA ARG A 259 17.94 15.46 15.42
C ARG A 259 17.83 16.79 16.17
N VAL A 260 16.90 16.85 17.14
CA VAL A 260 16.72 18.06 17.97
C VAL A 260 17.96 18.31 18.85
N GLY A 261 18.56 17.26 19.42
CA GLY A 261 19.80 17.33 20.19
C GLY A 261 20.95 17.94 19.37
N GLY A 262 21.21 17.38 18.20
CA GLY A 262 22.28 17.88 17.30
C GLY A 262 22.12 19.36 16.92
N PHE A 263 20.89 19.81 16.63
CA PHE A 263 20.66 21.25 16.37
C PHE A 263 20.88 22.12 17.62
N ARG A 264 20.52 21.66 18.81
CA ARG A 264 20.77 22.38 20.06
C ARG A 264 22.26 22.51 20.35
N ASP A 265 23.02 21.45 20.14
CA ASP A 265 24.48 21.44 20.33
C ASP A 265 25.17 22.41 19.34
N TYR A 266 24.77 22.38 18.06
CA TYR A 266 25.27 23.32 17.07
C TYR A 266 24.97 24.78 17.46
N ILE A 267 23.74 25.07 17.89
CA ILE A 267 23.34 26.42 18.34
C ILE A 267 24.19 26.86 19.55
N ALA A 268 24.42 25.95 20.49
CA ALA A 268 25.23 26.23 21.67
C ALA A 268 26.67 26.52 21.29
N ASP A 269 27.27 25.75 20.38
CA ASP A 269 28.64 25.94 19.92
C ASP A 269 28.82 27.28 19.20
N VAL A 270 27.90 27.64 18.32
CA VAL A 270 27.93 28.96 17.63
C VAL A 270 27.82 30.12 18.64
N LYS A 271 26.85 30.05 19.56
CA LYS A 271 26.64 31.10 20.56
C LYS A 271 27.79 31.24 21.55
N ASN A 272 28.49 30.16 21.85
CA ASN A 272 29.62 30.14 22.77
C ASN A 272 30.97 30.29 22.04
N GLY A 273 30.99 30.55 20.75
CA GLY A 273 32.20 30.75 19.93
C GLY A 273 33.06 29.48 19.79
N ARG A 274 32.50 28.28 20.05
CA ARG A 274 33.18 27.00 19.82
C ARG A 274 33.16 26.58 18.36
N PHE A 275 32.16 27.04 17.61
CA PHE A 275 32.06 26.84 16.16
C PHE A 275 31.89 28.20 15.45
N PRO A 276 32.63 28.48 14.34
CA PRO A 276 33.65 27.63 13.74
C PRO A 276 34.96 27.62 14.56
N GLY A 277 35.59 26.46 14.69
CA GLY A 277 36.95 26.34 15.22
C GLY A 277 38.04 26.68 14.18
N PRO A 278 39.33 26.73 14.60
CA PRO A 278 40.45 27.06 13.69
C PRO A 278 40.54 26.16 12.45
N GLU A 279 40.09 24.94 12.55
CA GLU A 279 40.06 23.95 11.46
C GLU A 279 38.95 24.20 10.43
N HIS A 280 37.95 24.99 10.79
CA HIS A 280 36.77 25.29 9.94
C HIS A 280 36.92 26.62 9.18
N VAL A 281 38.01 27.36 9.38
CA VAL A 281 38.18 28.70 8.79
C VAL A 281 39.31 28.76 7.76
N VAL A 282 39.13 29.57 6.73
CA VAL A 282 40.17 29.83 5.76
C VAL A 282 41.03 31.00 6.27
N LYS A 283 42.32 30.80 6.32
CA LYS A 283 43.29 31.88 6.70
C LYS A 283 43.56 32.77 5.52
N ALA A 284 43.55 34.07 5.77
CA ALA A 284 43.95 35.02 4.76
C ALA A 284 45.46 34.90 4.49
N PRO A 285 45.92 35.06 3.23
CA PRO A 285 47.33 35.23 2.93
C PRO A 285 47.93 36.42 3.68
N SER A 286 49.24 36.32 4.00
CA SER A 286 49.93 37.42 4.70
C SER A 286 49.82 38.73 3.93
N GLY A 287 49.47 39.82 4.59
CA GLY A 287 49.30 41.15 4.03
C GLY A 287 48.03 41.43 3.25
N LEU A 288 47.15 40.42 3.01
CA LEU A 288 45.90 40.58 2.27
C LEU A 288 44.97 41.58 2.98
N ILE A 289 44.83 41.49 4.28
CA ILE A 289 43.92 42.36 5.03
C ILE A 289 44.37 43.80 5.03
N ASP A 290 45.68 44.05 5.19
CA ASP A 290 46.24 45.42 5.15
C ASP A 290 46.04 46.06 3.76
N GLN A 291 46.26 45.29 2.69
CA GLN A 291 46.03 45.76 1.31
C GLN A 291 44.55 46.04 1.05
N PHE A 292 43.67 45.18 1.54
CA PHE A 292 42.23 45.36 1.42
C PHE A 292 41.77 46.64 2.15
N LEU A 293 42.20 46.86 3.39
CA LEU A 293 41.84 48.04 4.17
C LEU A 293 42.34 49.33 3.51
N ALA A 294 43.60 49.35 3.06
CA ALA A 294 44.16 50.49 2.32
C ALA A 294 43.37 50.82 1.03
N ALA A 295 42.89 49.80 0.31
CA ALA A 295 42.08 50.00 -0.88
C ALA A 295 40.68 50.55 -0.56
N VAL A 296 40.04 50.10 0.52
CA VAL A 296 38.74 50.61 0.99
C VAL A 296 38.82 52.07 1.41
N ASP A 297 39.86 52.44 2.22
CA ASP A 297 40.04 53.80 2.72
C ASP A 297 40.32 54.81 1.59
N ASN A 298 41.08 54.41 0.56
CA ASN A 298 41.33 55.24 -0.64
C ASN A 298 40.04 55.42 -1.47
N SER A 299 39.22 54.42 -1.61
CA SER A 299 37.96 54.53 -2.37
C SER A 299 36.91 55.42 -1.68
N SER A 300 36.99 55.55 -0.35
CA SER A 300 36.13 56.44 0.43
C SER A 300 36.46 57.90 0.31
N ASN A 301 37.73 58.24 -0.03
CA ASN A 301 38.21 59.62 -0.20
C ASN A 301 37.96 60.20 -1.61
N ASP A 302 37.71 59.37 -2.63
CA ASP A 302 37.42 59.82 -4.01
C ASP A 302 35.93 60.14 -4.25
N SER A 303 35.07 60.03 -3.18
CA SER A 303 33.62 60.22 -3.29
C SER A 303 33.12 61.53 -2.66
N HIS A 304 33.98 62.54 -2.43
CA HIS A 304 33.60 63.88 -1.95
C HIS A 304 33.97 65.01 -2.91
#